data_8da235696cda22e8109c34d8b1112630
#
_entry.id   8da235696cda22e8109c34d8b1112630
#
_cell.length_a   1.000
_cell.length_b   1.000
_cell.length_c   1.000
_cell.angle_alpha   90.00
_cell.angle_beta   90.00
_cell.angle_gamma   90.00
#
_symmetry.space_group_name_H-M   'P 1'
#
loop_
_entity.id
_entity.type
_entity.pdbx_description
1 polymer ?
#
loop_
_entity_poly.entity_id
_entity_poly.type
_entity_poly.pdbx_seq_one_letter_code
_entity_poly.pdbx_strand_id
1 'polypeptide(L)'
;MTEPTIQTRMVDIGQNGFQVEIWEAGDGSPLVFLHGAGGLMPNDRFFRALARNFHVYAPLLPGYGNSEGEDELKDMLDTTLHTGDVIEALGLRKPALVGHSMGGMVAAELAALAPNEVEHLALISPAGLWLDAHPIEDLFSKLPFELPELLFHDVELGESLMTAGLDLDDPEFLSEFLIASARRLGMAGKLLFPIPDRGLSRRLHRIKAKTLILWGEN
;
A
#
# COMPACT_ATOMS: atom_id res chain seq x y z
N MET A 1 -24.24 7.85 11.93
CA MET A 1 -23.54 8.41 10.75
C MET A 1 -23.54 7.32 9.70
N THR A 2 -23.94 7.62 8.48
CA THR A 2 -23.88 6.68 7.35
C THR A 2 -22.42 6.36 7.05
N GLU A 3 -22.12 5.11 6.75
CA GLU A 3 -20.75 4.74 6.34
C GLU A 3 -20.38 5.45 5.02
N PRO A 4 -19.13 5.94 4.90
CA PRO A 4 -18.67 6.55 3.65
C PRO A 4 -18.74 5.56 2.50
N THR A 5 -19.33 5.98 1.38
CA THR A 5 -19.39 5.18 0.16
C THR A 5 -18.04 5.26 -0.55
N ILE A 6 -17.48 4.09 -0.88
CA ILE A 6 -16.26 4.00 -1.68
C ILE A 6 -16.65 4.14 -3.15
N GLN A 7 -15.98 5.03 -3.86
CA GLN A 7 -16.07 5.19 -5.31
C GLN A 7 -14.74 4.79 -5.93
N THR A 8 -14.79 4.26 -7.14
CA THR A 8 -13.58 3.94 -7.91
C THR A 8 -13.60 4.70 -9.23
N ARG A 9 -12.45 5.19 -9.65
CA ARG A 9 -12.28 5.81 -10.97
C ARG A 9 -10.87 5.57 -11.50
N MET A 10 -10.74 5.61 -12.83
CA MET A 10 -9.44 5.60 -13.49
C MET A 10 -8.93 7.02 -13.66
N VAL A 11 -7.62 7.21 -13.48
CA VAL A 11 -6.93 8.49 -13.64
C VAL A 11 -5.73 8.29 -14.56
N ASP A 12 -5.60 9.14 -15.58
CA ASP A 12 -4.45 9.15 -16.48
C ASP A 12 -3.25 9.75 -15.77
N ILE A 13 -2.12 9.03 -15.75
CA ILE A 13 -0.92 9.43 -15.04
C ILE A 13 0.21 9.77 -16.01
N GLY A 14 0.68 11.02 -15.87
CA GLY A 14 1.90 11.50 -16.48
C GLY A 14 1.94 11.46 -18.02
N GLN A 15 3.14 11.55 -18.56
CA GLN A 15 3.37 11.55 -20.01
C GLN A 15 3.25 10.17 -20.65
N ASN A 16 3.28 9.10 -19.85
CA ASN A 16 3.24 7.72 -20.35
C ASN A 16 1.80 7.21 -20.57
N GLY A 17 0.79 7.95 -20.14
CA GLY A 17 -0.62 7.62 -20.39
C GLY A 17 -1.12 6.37 -19.65
N PHE A 18 -0.47 5.97 -18.56
CA PHE A 18 -0.97 4.88 -17.74
C PHE A 18 -2.23 5.28 -17.00
N GLN A 19 -3.17 4.36 -16.92
CA GLN A 19 -4.35 4.53 -16.09
C GLN A 19 -4.16 3.86 -14.73
N VAL A 20 -4.42 4.62 -13.67
CA VAL A 20 -4.36 4.14 -12.30
C VAL A 20 -5.74 4.16 -11.69
N GLU A 21 -6.15 3.04 -11.12
CA GLU A 21 -7.39 2.94 -10.37
C GLU A 21 -7.23 3.62 -9.00
N ILE A 22 -8.11 4.57 -8.72
CA ILE A 22 -8.16 5.28 -7.45
C ILE A 22 -9.44 4.87 -6.70
N TRP A 23 -9.26 4.40 -5.47
CA TRP A 23 -10.39 4.27 -4.54
C TRP A 23 -10.51 5.57 -3.75
N GLU A 24 -11.73 6.11 -3.68
CA GLU A 24 -11.98 7.42 -3.12
C GLU A 24 -13.19 7.39 -2.20
N ALA A 25 -13.07 7.99 -1.00
CA ALA A 25 -14.18 8.10 -0.06
C ALA A 25 -13.96 9.25 0.93
N GLY A 26 -15.08 9.77 1.48
CA GLY A 26 -15.08 10.87 2.43
C GLY A 26 -15.03 12.25 1.77
N ASP A 27 -15.07 13.32 2.60
CA ASP A 27 -15.18 14.71 2.15
C ASP A 27 -14.34 15.70 2.99
N GLY A 28 -13.47 15.18 3.86
CA GLY A 28 -12.59 15.97 4.71
C GLY A 28 -11.34 16.51 4.01
N SER A 29 -10.31 16.80 4.80
CA SER A 29 -9.00 17.18 4.26
C SER A 29 -8.39 16.04 3.42
N PRO A 30 -7.67 16.34 2.32
CA PRO A 30 -7.13 15.32 1.44
C PRO A 30 -6.07 14.47 2.13
N LEU A 31 -6.18 13.17 1.96
CA LEU A 31 -5.27 12.15 2.46
C LEU A 31 -5.02 11.12 1.39
N VAL A 32 -3.76 10.80 1.10
CA VAL A 32 -3.39 9.69 0.22
C VAL A 32 -3.00 8.49 1.07
N PHE A 33 -3.65 7.36 0.81
CA PHE A 33 -3.38 6.08 1.45
C PHE A 33 -2.69 5.11 0.49
N LEU A 34 -1.48 4.70 0.83
CA LEU A 34 -0.68 3.74 0.07
C LEU A 34 -0.77 2.37 0.74
N HIS A 35 -1.33 1.41 0.00
CA HIS A 35 -1.60 0.06 0.49
C HIS A 35 -0.33 -0.81 0.60
N GLY A 36 -0.40 -1.88 1.39
CA GLY A 36 0.64 -2.92 1.48
C GLY A 36 0.63 -3.90 0.30
N ALA A 37 1.47 -4.92 0.38
CA ALA A 37 1.59 -5.97 -0.66
C ALA A 37 0.29 -6.72 -0.96
N GLY A 38 -0.63 -6.79 -0.01
CA GLY A 38 -1.96 -7.41 -0.19
C GLY A 38 -2.95 -6.59 -1.03
N GLY A 39 -2.66 -5.31 -1.31
CA GLY A 39 -3.61 -4.41 -1.97
C GLY A 39 -4.67 -3.85 -1.01
N LEU A 40 -5.80 -3.41 -1.58
CA LEU A 40 -7.01 -3.02 -0.84
C LEU A 40 -8.07 -4.12 -0.95
N MET A 41 -8.83 -4.29 0.11
CA MET A 41 -9.95 -5.21 0.13
C MET A 41 -11.28 -4.42 0.01
N PRO A 42 -12.31 -4.96 -0.67
CA PRO A 42 -13.59 -4.27 -0.88
C PRO A 42 -14.25 -3.75 0.40
N ASN A 43 -14.00 -4.44 1.53
CA ASN A 43 -14.55 -4.12 2.84
C ASN A 43 -13.49 -3.58 3.81
N ASP A 44 -12.43 -2.94 3.30
CA ASP A 44 -11.35 -2.40 4.12
C ASP A 44 -11.87 -1.46 5.21
N ARG A 45 -11.83 -1.96 6.45
CA ARG A 45 -12.36 -1.26 7.63
C ARG A 45 -11.50 -0.04 7.98
N PHE A 46 -10.20 -0.12 7.75
CA PHE A 46 -9.29 0.97 8.04
C PHE A 46 -9.48 2.12 7.05
N PHE A 47 -9.58 1.82 5.75
CA PHE A 47 -9.89 2.80 4.71
C PHE A 47 -11.20 3.56 5.03
N ARG A 48 -12.27 2.82 5.37
CA ARG A 48 -13.55 3.41 5.77
C ARG A 48 -13.45 4.26 7.04
N ALA A 49 -12.64 3.84 8.00
CA ALA A 49 -12.43 4.60 9.23
C ALA A 49 -11.73 5.94 8.96
N LEU A 50 -10.71 5.95 8.09
CA LEU A 50 -10.06 7.18 7.63
C LEU A 50 -11.06 8.10 6.92
N ALA A 51 -11.88 7.56 6.05
CA ALA A 51 -12.86 8.31 5.25
C ALA A 51 -13.98 8.99 6.07
N ARG A 52 -14.12 8.67 7.36
CA ARG A 52 -15.02 9.38 8.26
C ARG A 52 -14.55 10.81 8.59
N ASN A 53 -13.24 11.07 8.45
CA ASN A 53 -12.64 12.36 8.85
C ASN A 53 -11.83 13.02 7.72
N PHE A 54 -11.47 12.24 6.69
CA PHE A 54 -10.64 12.68 5.57
C PHE A 54 -11.33 12.39 4.24
N HIS A 55 -10.95 13.15 3.22
CA HIS A 55 -11.17 12.74 1.85
C HIS A 55 -9.98 11.85 1.44
N VAL A 56 -10.20 10.55 1.44
CA VAL A 56 -9.15 9.55 1.22
C VAL A 56 -9.07 9.17 -0.24
N TYR A 57 -7.88 9.29 -0.80
CA TYR A 57 -7.49 8.81 -2.12
C TYR A 57 -6.54 7.63 -1.93
N ALA A 58 -6.92 6.46 -2.39
CA ALA A 58 -6.08 5.27 -2.33
C ALA A 58 -5.80 4.76 -3.74
N PRO A 59 -4.68 5.20 -4.35
CA PRO A 59 -4.25 4.65 -5.62
C PRO A 59 -3.85 3.20 -5.47
N LEU A 60 -4.36 2.35 -6.35
CA LEU A 60 -3.85 1.00 -6.51
C LEU A 60 -2.56 1.07 -7.32
N LEU A 61 -1.48 0.52 -6.77
CA LEU A 61 -0.21 0.45 -7.49
C LEU A 61 -0.36 -0.39 -8.77
N PRO A 62 0.43 -0.13 -9.83
CA PRO A 62 0.49 -0.98 -11.01
C PRO A 62 0.61 -2.46 -10.65
N GLY A 63 -0.18 -3.31 -11.34
CA GLY A 63 -0.33 -4.74 -11.00
C GLY A 63 -1.40 -5.06 -9.96
N TYR A 64 -2.06 -4.03 -9.39
CA TYR A 64 -3.21 -4.17 -8.49
C TYR A 64 -4.47 -3.62 -9.16
N GLY A 65 -5.59 -4.31 -8.97
CA GLY A 65 -6.86 -3.93 -9.60
C GLY A 65 -6.73 -3.77 -11.11
N ASN A 66 -7.23 -2.66 -11.63
CA ASN A 66 -7.16 -2.29 -13.05
C ASN A 66 -6.04 -1.27 -13.35
N SER A 67 -5.13 -1.03 -12.41
CA SER A 67 -3.99 -0.13 -12.64
C SER A 67 -3.01 -0.72 -13.63
N GLU A 68 -2.58 0.11 -14.57
CA GLU A 68 -1.64 -0.22 -15.64
C GLU A 68 -0.19 0.17 -15.27
N GLY A 69 0.79 -0.27 -16.07
CA GLY A 69 2.20 0.14 -15.95
C GLY A 69 3.07 -0.81 -15.12
N GLU A 70 2.61 -2.01 -14.80
CA GLU A 70 3.38 -3.00 -14.03
C GLU A 70 4.70 -3.41 -14.69
N ASP A 71 4.76 -3.37 -16.03
CA ASP A 71 5.97 -3.70 -16.77
C ASP A 71 6.97 -2.54 -16.85
N GLU A 72 6.54 -1.33 -16.58
CA GLU A 72 7.36 -0.13 -16.65
C GLU A 72 8.05 0.21 -15.33
N LEU A 73 7.39 -0.05 -14.20
CA LEU A 73 8.00 0.17 -12.89
C LEU A 73 9.00 -0.94 -12.58
N LYS A 74 10.28 -0.60 -12.57
CA LYS A 74 11.38 -1.58 -12.39
C LYS A 74 11.88 -1.66 -10.97
N ASP A 75 11.80 -0.56 -10.21
CA ASP A 75 12.38 -0.48 -8.87
C ASP A 75 11.60 0.49 -7.96
N MET A 76 12.15 0.69 -6.77
CA MET A 76 11.58 1.57 -5.76
C MET A 76 11.57 3.04 -6.19
N LEU A 77 12.55 3.49 -6.96
CA LEU A 77 12.60 4.87 -7.42
C LEU A 77 11.48 5.13 -8.43
N ASP A 78 11.31 4.25 -9.42
CA ASP A 78 10.23 4.35 -10.40
C ASP A 78 8.86 4.39 -9.70
N THR A 79 8.64 3.50 -8.72
CA THR A 79 7.40 3.44 -7.94
C THR A 79 7.17 4.70 -7.12
N THR A 80 8.24 5.25 -6.54
CA THR A 80 8.15 6.48 -5.74
C THR A 80 7.81 7.69 -6.61
N LEU A 81 8.46 7.82 -7.77
CA LEU A 81 8.17 8.89 -8.73
C LEU A 81 6.76 8.76 -9.29
N HIS A 82 6.36 7.55 -9.70
CA HIS A 82 4.98 7.27 -10.13
C HIS A 82 3.94 7.68 -9.07
N THR A 83 4.22 7.41 -7.78
CA THR A 83 3.33 7.85 -6.70
C THR A 83 3.24 9.38 -6.63
N GLY A 84 4.33 10.09 -6.86
CA GLY A 84 4.34 11.55 -6.97
C GLY A 84 3.49 12.04 -8.15
N ASP A 85 3.63 11.41 -9.31
CA ASP A 85 2.85 11.72 -10.53
C ASP A 85 1.34 11.48 -10.31
N VAL A 86 0.98 10.41 -9.57
CA VAL A 86 -0.41 10.15 -9.16
C VAL A 86 -0.96 11.30 -8.31
N ILE A 87 -0.20 11.75 -7.30
CA ILE A 87 -0.62 12.85 -6.42
C ILE A 87 -0.81 14.14 -7.24
N GLU A 88 0.08 14.41 -8.19
CA GLU A 88 -0.02 15.55 -9.09
C GLU A 88 -1.25 15.45 -10.01
N ALA A 89 -1.49 14.29 -10.64
CA ALA A 89 -2.63 14.05 -11.50
C ALA A 89 -3.98 14.18 -10.77
N LEU A 90 -4.00 13.85 -9.46
CA LEU A 90 -5.15 14.09 -8.60
C LEU A 90 -5.34 15.58 -8.24
N GLY A 91 -4.41 16.46 -8.64
CA GLY A 91 -4.44 17.87 -8.30
C GLY A 91 -4.19 18.17 -6.83
N LEU A 92 -3.64 17.23 -6.08
CA LEU A 92 -3.42 17.35 -4.64
C LEU A 92 -2.13 18.12 -4.36
N ARG A 93 -2.19 19.02 -3.40
CA ARG A 93 -1.03 19.77 -2.91
C ARG A 93 -0.77 19.42 -1.46
N LYS A 94 0.37 18.82 -1.18
CA LYS A 94 0.81 18.42 0.17
C LYS A 94 -0.26 17.66 0.96
N PRO A 95 -0.89 16.62 0.38
CA PRO A 95 -1.85 15.82 1.11
C PRO A 95 -1.18 15.17 2.33
N ALA A 96 -1.97 14.82 3.34
CA ALA A 96 -1.49 13.88 4.34
C ALA A 96 -1.21 12.54 3.66
N LEU A 97 -0.06 11.93 3.99
CA LEU A 97 0.36 10.67 3.39
C LEU A 97 0.34 9.58 4.45
N VAL A 98 -0.39 8.53 4.21
CA VAL A 98 -0.46 7.34 5.07
C VAL A 98 -0.01 6.13 4.27
N GLY A 99 0.95 5.38 4.78
CA GLY A 99 1.43 4.17 4.11
C GLY A 99 1.47 2.97 5.05
N HIS A 100 0.98 1.84 4.58
CA HIS A 100 1.02 0.58 5.31
C HIS A 100 2.02 -0.39 4.66
N SER A 101 2.89 -1.01 5.45
CA SER A 101 3.85 -2.04 4.99
C SER A 101 4.66 -1.56 3.77
N MET A 102 4.53 -2.20 2.60
CA MET A 102 5.15 -1.78 1.33
C MET A 102 4.78 -0.34 0.97
N GLY A 103 3.52 0.06 1.11
CA GLY A 103 3.09 1.45 0.90
C GLY A 103 3.73 2.41 1.90
N GLY A 104 4.05 1.95 3.11
CA GLY A 104 4.82 2.71 4.09
C GLY A 104 6.25 2.98 3.63
N MET A 105 6.89 2.01 3.00
CA MET A 105 8.21 2.19 2.37
C MET A 105 8.15 3.23 1.25
N VAL A 106 7.16 3.13 0.35
CA VAL A 106 6.97 4.10 -0.74
C VAL A 106 6.69 5.51 -0.19
N ALA A 107 5.84 5.63 0.83
CA ALA A 107 5.53 6.89 1.48
C ALA A 107 6.78 7.55 2.11
N ALA A 108 7.61 6.75 2.78
CA ALA A 108 8.85 7.24 3.39
C ALA A 108 9.88 7.66 2.34
N GLU A 109 10.02 6.91 1.24
CA GLU A 109 10.88 7.29 0.11
C GLU A 109 10.39 8.59 -0.54
N LEU A 110 9.09 8.75 -0.80
CA LEU A 110 8.54 9.99 -1.34
C LEU A 110 8.81 11.18 -0.41
N ALA A 111 8.60 11.02 0.89
CA ALA A 111 8.87 12.06 1.88
C ALA A 111 10.37 12.41 1.97
N ALA A 112 11.28 11.46 1.70
CA ALA A 112 12.71 11.70 1.65
C ALA A 112 13.18 12.34 0.34
N LEU A 113 12.58 11.98 -0.80
CA LEU A 113 12.93 12.52 -2.12
C LEU A 113 12.31 13.91 -2.34
N ALA A 114 11.07 14.11 -1.92
CA ALA A 114 10.32 15.35 -2.05
C ALA A 114 9.91 15.94 -0.69
N PRO A 115 10.86 16.33 0.18
CA PRO A 115 10.59 16.66 1.59
C PRO A 115 9.76 17.93 1.78
N ASN A 116 9.55 18.71 0.74
CA ASN A 116 8.72 19.91 0.78
C ASN A 116 7.27 19.64 0.31
N GLU A 117 7.02 18.46 -0.26
CA GLU A 117 5.70 18.06 -0.77
C GLU A 117 4.91 17.20 0.22
N VAL A 118 5.55 16.74 1.29
CA VAL A 118 4.91 15.93 2.35
C VAL A 118 5.02 16.69 3.67
N GLU A 119 3.89 17.11 4.24
CA GLU A 119 3.84 17.83 5.51
C GLU A 119 3.49 16.90 6.69
N HIS A 120 2.60 15.92 6.46
CA HIS A 120 2.16 14.95 7.45
C HIS A 120 2.33 13.53 6.88
N LEU A 121 2.98 12.67 7.64
CA LEU A 121 3.29 11.29 7.26
C LEU A 121 2.87 10.34 8.38
N ALA A 122 2.08 9.32 8.05
CA ALA A 122 1.82 8.21 8.97
C ALA A 122 2.30 6.90 8.36
N LEU A 123 3.12 6.18 9.09
CA LEU A 123 3.71 4.91 8.69
C LEU A 123 3.18 3.79 9.59
N ILE A 124 2.52 2.81 8.99
CA ILE A 124 1.90 1.69 9.69
C ILE A 124 2.67 0.43 9.33
N SER A 125 3.40 -0.14 10.31
CA SER A 125 4.28 -1.30 10.13
C SER A 125 5.07 -1.23 8.81
N PRO A 126 5.80 -0.10 8.55
CA PRO A 126 6.40 0.14 7.24
C PRO A 126 7.53 -0.85 6.95
N ALA A 127 7.61 -1.32 5.70
CA ALA A 127 8.80 -1.99 5.18
C ALA A 127 9.92 -0.96 4.85
N GLY A 128 11.06 -1.45 4.37
CA GLY A 128 12.11 -0.60 3.79
C GLY A 128 13.40 -0.47 4.61
N LEU A 129 13.43 -0.99 5.82
CA LEU A 129 14.63 -1.09 6.66
C LEU A 129 14.98 -2.55 6.94
N TRP A 130 16.26 -2.82 7.09
CA TRP A 130 16.78 -4.13 7.44
C TRP A 130 17.76 -4.04 8.61
N LEU A 131 17.62 -4.95 9.56
CA LEU A 131 18.55 -5.13 10.67
C LEU A 131 18.95 -6.60 10.75
N ASP A 132 20.22 -6.91 10.58
CA ASP A 132 20.71 -8.29 10.66
C ASP A 132 20.43 -8.96 12.02
N ALA A 133 20.34 -8.16 13.09
CA ALA A 133 20.00 -8.66 14.42
C ALA A 133 18.51 -9.02 14.58
N HIS A 134 17.66 -8.54 13.69
CA HIS A 134 16.22 -8.75 13.70
C HIS A 134 15.73 -8.98 12.26
N PRO A 135 16.07 -10.13 11.66
CA PRO A 135 15.69 -10.42 10.28
C PRO A 135 14.17 -10.55 10.17
N ILE A 136 13.63 -10.00 9.10
CA ILE A 136 12.22 -10.15 8.75
C ILE A 136 12.04 -11.48 8.04
N GLU A 137 11.03 -12.25 8.41
CA GLU A 137 10.69 -13.49 7.73
C GLU A 137 10.28 -13.21 6.27
N ASP A 138 10.72 -14.09 5.36
CA ASP A 138 10.44 -13.92 3.94
C ASP A 138 9.00 -14.32 3.61
N LEU A 139 8.14 -13.32 3.44
CA LEU A 139 6.73 -13.52 3.08
C LEU A 139 6.56 -14.18 1.70
N PHE A 140 7.56 -14.08 0.80
CA PHE A 140 7.50 -14.68 -0.53
C PHE A 140 7.80 -16.18 -0.53
N SER A 141 8.33 -16.69 0.58
CA SER A 141 8.51 -18.15 0.79
C SER A 141 7.24 -18.84 1.29
N LYS A 142 6.17 -18.08 1.58
CA LYS A 142 4.92 -18.59 2.14
C LYS A 142 3.83 -18.69 1.09
N LEU A 143 2.97 -19.68 1.25
CA LEU A 143 1.73 -19.74 0.49
C LEU A 143 0.71 -18.72 1.04
N PRO A 144 -0.26 -18.25 0.22
CA PRO A 144 -1.22 -17.23 0.65
C PRO A 144 -1.99 -17.57 1.94
N PHE A 145 -2.27 -18.85 2.18
CA PHE A 145 -2.97 -19.31 3.37
C PHE A 145 -2.06 -19.49 4.62
N GLU A 146 -0.74 -19.37 4.46
CA GLU A 146 0.22 -19.34 5.58
C GLU A 146 0.52 -17.92 6.05
N LEU A 147 0.15 -16.91 5.25
CA LEU A 147 0.40 -15.50 5.59
C LEU A 147 -0.33 -15.01 6.85
N PRO A 148 -1.55 -15.48 7.20
CA PRO A 148 -2.19 -15.06 8.44
C PRO A 148 -1.36 -15.34 9.69
N GLU A 149 -0.68 -16.50 9.76
CA GLU A 149 0.20 -16.85 10.88
C GLU A 149 1.39 -15.91 11.02
N LEU A 150 1.88 -15.37 9.90
CA LEU A 150 3.01 -14.44 9.87
C LEU A 150 2.60 -13.01 10.19
N LEU A 151 1.41 -12.60 9.76
CA LEU A 151 1.02 -11.19 9.72
C LEU A 151 0.07 -10.77 10.84
N PHE A 152 -0.61 -11.72 11.50
CA PHE A 152 -1.65 -11.43 12.48
C PHE A 152 -1.40 -12.16 13.80
N HIS A 153 -1.58 -11.45 14.91
CA HIS A 153 -1.61 -12.06 16.22
C HIS A 153 -2.84 -12.99 16.39
N ASP A 154 -3.99 -12.53 15.91
CA ASP A 154 -5.23 -13.31 15.81
C ASP A 154 -5.32 -13.90 14.39
N VAL A 155 -4.89 -15.15 14.26
CA VAL A 155 -4.78 -15.86 12.99
C VAL A 155 -6.16 -16.05 12.35
N GLU A 156 -7.18 -16.43 13.11
CA GLU A 156 -8.55 -16.64 12.60
C GLU A 156 -9.14 -15.34 12.05
N LEU A 157 -8.93 -14.21 12.75
CA LEU A 157 -9.30 -12.90 12.25
C LEU A 157 -8.52 -12.55 10.98
N GLY A 158 -7.22 -12.86 10.94
CA GLY A 158 -6.35 -12.66 9.79
C GLY A 158 -6.85 -13.39 8.55
N GLU A 159 -7.18 -14.67 8.67
CA GLU A 159 -7.76 -15.49 7.60
C GLU A 159 -9.06 -14.89 7.09
N SER A 160 -9.98 -14.55 7.99
CA SER A 160 -11.26 -13.94 7.64
C SER A 160 -11.11 -12.60 6.90
N LEU A 161 -10.13 -11.79 7.30
CA LEU A 161 -9.85 -10.52 6.63
C LEU A 161 -9.22 -10.72 5.24
N MET A 162 -8.28 -11.66 5.11
CA MET A 162 -7.57 -11.90 3.85
C MET A 162 -8.43 -12.60 2.80
N THR A 163 -9.38 -13.43 3.22
CA THR A 163 -10.35 -14.11 2.33
C THR A 163 -11.63 -13.30 2.15
N ALA A 164 -11.76 -12.14 2.78
CA ALA A 164 -13.01 -11.37 2.86
C ALA A 164 -14.19 -12.19 3.43
N GLY A 165 -13.88 -13.19 4.26
CA GLY A 165 -14.86 -14.11 4.85
C GLY A 165 -15.43 -15.15 3.87
N LEU A 166 -14.81 -15.32 2.70
CA LEU A 166 -15.21 -16.32 1.72
C LEU A 166 -14.51 -17.66 1.99
N ASP A 167 -15.15 -18.74 1.53
CA ASP A 167 -14.72 -20.11 1.82
C ASP A 167 -13.64 -20.57 0.82
N LEU A 168 -12.47 -20.95 1.33
CA LEU A 168 -11.37 -21.51 0.55
C LEU A 168 -11.66 -22.95 0.06
N ASP A 169 -12.69 -23.62 0.57
CA ASP A 169 -13.14 -24.93 0.08
C ASP A 169 -13.96 -24.81 -1.22
N ASP A 170 -14.38 -23.58 -1.60
CA ASP A 170 -14.95 -23.33 -2.92
C ASP A 170 -13.85 -23.30 -3.99
N PRO A 171 -13.82 -24.26 -4.94
CA PRO A 171 -12.73 -24.37 -5.92
C PRO A 171 -12.65 -23.17 -6.88
N GLU A 172 -13.76 -22.52 -7.19
CA GLU A 172 -13.78 -21.34 -8.07
C GLU A 172 -13.17 -20.14 -7.36
N PHE A 173 -13.60 -19.87 -6.13
CA PHE A 173 -13.03 -18.83 -5.30
C PHE A 173 -11.55 -19.08 -4.99
N LEU A 174 -11.16 -20.32 -4.64
CA LEU A 174 -9.75 -20.67 -4.38
C LEU A 174 -8.87 -20.37 -5.60
N SER A 175 -9.32 -20.72 -6.80
CA SER A 175 -8.59 -20.45 -8.03
C SER A 175 -8.37 -18.95 -8.25
N GLU A 176 -9.43 -18.16 -8.13
CA GLU A 176 -9.37 -16.69 -8.26
C GLU A 176 -8.47 -16.07 -7.18
N PHE A 177 -8.60 -16.51 -5.95
CA PHE A 177 -7.80 -16.06 -4.81
C PHE A 177 -6.30 -16.32 -5.03
N LEU A 178 -5.94 -17.53 -5.49
CA LEU A 178 -4.54 -17.88 -5.75
C LEU A 178 -3.95 -17.07 -6.91
N ILE A 179 -4.69 -16.89 -8.00
CA ILE A 179 -4.25 -16.09 -9.15
C ILE A 179 -4.04 -14.63 -8.74
N ALA A 180 -5.02 -14.04 -8.05
CA ALA A 180 -4.93 -12.66 -7.57
C ALA A 180 -3.78 -12.47 -6.57
N SER A 181 -3.57 -13.44 -5.68
CA SER A 181 -2.47 -13.42 -4.71
C SER A 181 -1.12 -13.52 -5.38
N ALA A 182 -0.95 -14.42 -6.37
CA ALA A 182 0.28 -14.57 -7.13
C ALA A 182 0.64 -13.28 -7.90
N ARG A 183 -0.34 -12.62 -8.53
CA ARG A 183 -0.15 -11.35 -9.23
C ARG A 183 0.31 -10.24 -8.28
N ARG A 184 -0.38 -10.08 -7.13
CA ARG A 184 -0.03 -9.08 -6.11
C ARG A 184 1.35 -9.30 -5.51
N LEU A 185 1.66 -10.55 -5.12
CA LEU A 185 2.98 -10.90 -4.58
C LEU A 185 4.08 -10.77 -5.63
N GLY A 186 3.81 -11.11 -6.89
CA GLY A 186 4.75 -10.89 -7.99
C GLY A 186 5.11 -9.42 -8.17
N MET A 187 4.13 -8.52 -8.10
CA MET A 187 4.38 -7.08 -8.15
C MET A 187 5.11 -6.58 -6.88
N ALA A 188 4.67 -7.01 -5.71
CA ALA A 188 5.33 -6.65 -4.45
C ALA A 188 6.80 -7.13 -4.43
N GLY A 189 7.08 -8.28 -5.04
CA GLY A 189 8.43 -8.85 -5.15
C GLY A 189 9.41 -7.94 -5.89
N LYS A 190 8.97 -7.19 -6.89
CA LYS A 190 9.83 -6.20 -7.57
C LYS A 190 10.39 -5.16 -6.61
N LEU A 191 9.62 -4.81 -5.57
CA LEU A 191 9.96 -3.75 -4.63
C LEU A 191 10.61 -4.27 -3.35
N LEU A 192 10.16 -5.41 -2.84
CA LEU A 192 10.53 -5.92 -1.54
C LEU A 192 11.61 -7.02 -1.59
N PHE A 193 11.69 -7.79 -2.68
CA PHE A 193 12.65 -8.90 -2.80
C PHE A 193 13.96 -8.45 -3.49
N PRO A 194 15.16 -9.01 -3.15
CA PRO A 194 15.40 -10.07 -2.15
C PRO A 194 15.34 -9.59 -0.71
N ILE A 195 15.73 -8.38 -0.43
CA ILE A 195 15.71 -7.75 0.90
C ILE A 195 15.14 -6.35 0.74
N PRO A 196 14.22 -5.92 1.62
CA PRO A 196 13.52 -4.64 1.48
C PRO A 196 14.40 -3.41 1.77
N ASP A 197 15.70 -3.54 2.03
CA ASP A 197 16.61 -2.40 2.15
C ASP A 197 17.02 -1.90 0.76
N ARG A 198 16.34 -0.86 0.31
CA ARG A 198 16.69 -0.11 -0.91
C ARG A 198 17.44 1.19 -0.59
N GLY A 199 18.05 1.25 0.61
CA GLY A 199 18.84 2.38 1.07
C GLY A 199 18.01 3.51 1.67
N LEU A 200 16.78 3.27 2.08
CA LEU A 200 15.94 4.24 2.80
C LEU A 200 16.65 4.75 4.07
N SER A 201 17.34 3.88 4.80
CA SER A 201 18.12 4.22 6.00
C SER A 201 19.05 5.43 5.78
N ARG A 202 19.65 5.53 4.59
CA ARG A 202 20.56 6.64 4.23
C ARG A 202 19.82 7.94 3.91
N ARG A 203 18.50 7.89 3.68
CA ARG A 203 17.66 9.03 3.28
C ARG A 203 16.72 9.52 4.37
N LEU A 204 16.53 8.77 5.46
CA LEU A 204 15.62 9.12 6.56
C LEU A 204 15.83 10.54 7.08
N HIS A 205 17.08 11.00 7.16
CA HIS A 205 17.44 12.36 7.63
C HIS A 205 16.84 13.48 6.77
N ARG A 206 16.36 13.17 5.57
CA ARG A 206 15.74 14.13 4.65
C ARG A 206 14.24 14.32 4.91
N ILE A 207 13.60 13.40 5.62
CA ILE A 207 12.17 13.48 5.96
C ILE A 207 11.98 14.66 6.93
N LYS A 208 11.20 15.65 6.49
CA LYS A 208 10.84 16.85 7.26
C LYS A 208 9.40 16.81 7.76
N ALA A 209 8.60 15.88 7.23
CA ALA A 209 7.21 15.71 7.59
C ALA A 209 7.03 15.42 9.09
N LYS A 210 5.97 15.95 9.67
CA LYS A 210 5.51 15.50 10.99
C LYS A 210 5.09 14.04 10.87
N THR A 211 5.88 13.15 11.48
CA THR A 211 5.76 11.72 11.26
C THR A 211 5.16 11.01 12.46
N LEU A 212 4.12 10.20 12.22
CA LEU A 212 3.56 9.23 13.15
C LEU A 212 4.00 7.83 12.70
N ILE A 213 4.48 7.02 13.63
CA ILE A 213 4.79 5.61 13.38
C ILE A 213 3.86 4.76 14.25
N LEU A 214 3.17 3.81 13.61
CA LEU A 214 2.32 2.82 14.27
C LEU A 214 2.89 1.43 14.01
N TRP A 215 2.97 0.62 15.05
CA TRP A 215 3.48 -0.75 14.96
C TRP A 215 2.67 -1.67 15.85
N GLY A 216 2.52 -2.96 15.48
CA GLY A 216 1.96 -3.98 16.36
C GLY A 216 2.88 -4.22 17.56
N GLU A 217 2.29 -4.57 18.69
CA GLU A 217 3.05 -4.88 19.92
C GLU A 217 3.46 -6.36 19.99
N ASN A 218 2.76 -7.23 19.22
CA ASN A 218 2.97 -8.68 19.16
C ASN A 218 3.49 -9.09 17.78
#